data_fdd60862111a3114ef2e88a3c7023156
#
_entry.id   fdd60862111a3114ef2e88a3c7023156
#
_cell.length_a   1.000
_cell.length_b   1.000
_cell.length_c   1.000
_cell.angle_alpha   90.00
_cell.angle_beta   90.00
_cell.angle_gamma   90.00
#
_symmetry.space_group_name_H-M   'P 1'
#
loop_
_entity.id
_entity.type
_entity.pdbx_description
1 polymer ?
#
loop_
_entity_poly.entity_id
_entity_poly.type
_entity_poly.pdbx_seq_one_letter_code
_entity_poly.pdbx_strand_id
1 'polypeptide(L)'
;MTTIEPGRPDHYKWIALTNTTIGMLMATIDSSIVLISLPAIFRGIRLNPLVTTNTTYLLWLLMGYMVVTAVMVVTFGRVGDMFGRVKMYNLGFAIFTIGSLAASLTYFDGPDAALFLIAMRIVQGVGGSMLMANSTAIITDAFPEDE
;
A
#
# COMPACT_ATOMS: atom_id res chain seq x y z
N MET A 1 1.69 -27.44 -30.57
CA MET A 1 0.28 -27.10 -30.88
C MET A 1 -0.24 -26.32 -29.69
N THR A 2 0.05 -25.03 -29.66
CA THR A 2 -0.33 -24.11 -28.58
C THR A 2 -1.77 -23.68 -28.83
N THR A 3 -2.66 -24.12 -27.97
CA THR A 3 -4.04 -23.64 -27.95
C THR A 3 -4.04 -22.17 -27.56
N ILE A 4 -4.22 -21.31 -28.55
CA ILE A 4 -4.52 -19.87 -28.34
C ILE A 4 -5.88 -19.84 -27.63
N GLU A 5 -5.90 -19.48 -26.36
CA GLU A 5 -7.16 -19.16 -25.68
C GLU A 5 -7.80 -17.96 -26.39
N PRO A 6 -9.12 -18.03 -26.71
CA PRO A 6 -9.80 -16.93 -27.40
C PRO A 6 -9.68 -15.64 -26.55
N GLY A 7 -9.16 -14.58 -27.16
CA GLY A 7 -8.76 -13.34 -26.56
C GLY A 7 -9.73 -12.79 -25.51
N ARG A 8 -9.18 -12.42 -24.36
CA ARG A 8 -9.91 -11.63 -23.36
C ARG A 8 -10.44 -10.37 -24.04
N PRO A 9 -11.69 -9.98 -23.80
CA PRO A 9 -12.28 -8.82 -24.47
C PRO A 9 -11.44 -7.57 -24.23
N ASP A 10 -11.28 -6.71 -25.22
CA ASP A 10 -10.46 -5.47 -25.14
C ASP A 10 -10.79 -4.60 -23.93
N HIS A 11 -12.04 -4.63 -23.45
CA HIS A 11 -12.43 -3.97 -22.21
C HIS A 11 -11.66 -4.44 -20.97
N TYR A 12 -11.20 -5.70 -20.91
CA TYR A 12 -10.46 -6.21 -19.76
C TYR A 12 -9.10 -5.51 -19.60
N LYS A 13 -8.40 -5.26 -20.70
CA LYS A 13 -7.10 -4.56 -20.71
C LYS A 13 -7.22 -3.18 -20.05
N TRP A 14 -8.21 -2.41 -20.48
CA TRP A 14 -8.46 -1.07 -19.95
C TRP A 14 -8.92 -1.05 -18.49
N ILE A 15 -9.75 -2.01 -18.09
CA ILE A 15 -10.18 -2.17 -16.69
C ILE A 15 -8.98 -2.53 -15.82
N ALA A 16 -8.14 -3.46 -16.24
CA ALA A 16 -6.94 -3.86 -15.53
C ALA A 16 -5.97 -2.67 -15.36
N LEU A 17 -5.72 -1.94 -16.44
CA LEU A 17 -4.86 -0.75 -16.44
C LEU A 17 -5.41 0.32 -15.50
N THR A 18 -6.69 0.65 -15.60
CA THR A 18 -7.31 1.69 -14.77
C THR A 18 -7.26 1.32 -13.28
N ASN A 19 -7.64 0.10 -12.93
CA ASN A 19 -7.64 -0.35 -11.53
C ASN A 19 -6.23 -0.36 -10.95
N THR A 20 -5.24 -0.90 -11.66
CA THR A 20 -3.86 -0.96 -11.18
C THR A 20 -3.26 0.44 -11.06
N THR A 21 -3.56 1.34 -12.00
CA THR A 21 -3.11 2.74 -11.95
C THR A 21 -3.70 3.46 -10.75
N ILE A 22 -5.00 3.29 -10.47
CA ILE A 22 -5.66 3.91 -9.30
C ILE A 22 -5.03 3.40 -7.99
N GLY A 23 -4.79 2.10 -7.86
CA GLY A 23 -4.17 1.56 -6.65
C GLY A 23 -2.74 2.02 -6.44
N MET A 24 -1.94 2.10 -7.50
CA MET A 24 -0.57 2.64 -7.43
C MET A 24 -0.58 4.13 -7.12
N LEU A 25 -1.49 4.89 -7.72
CA LEU A 25 -1.66 6.31 -7.44
C LEU A 25 -2.03 6.53 -5.97
N MET A 26 -2.97 5.74 -5.43
CA MET A 26 -3.38 5.80 -4.03
C MET A 26 -2.20 5.56 -3.08
N ALA A 27 -1.40 4.53 -3.32
CA ALA A 27 -0.23 4.21 -2.50
C ALA A 27 0.84 5.31 -2.57
N THR A 28 1.04 5.92 -3.76
CA THR A 28 2.01 7.01 -3.96
C THR A 28 1.55 8.30 -3.28
N ILE A 29 0.29 8.65 -3.42
CA ILE A 29 -0.31 9.83 -2.77
C ILE A 29 -0.25 9.68 -1.25
N ASP A 30 -0.59 8.51 -0.71
CA ASP A 30 -0.55 8.24 0.73
C ASP A 30 0.85 8.48 1.31
N SER A 31 1.89 7.96 0.65
CA SER A 31 3.28 8.17 1.08
C SER A 31 3.67 9.65 1.06
N SER A 32 3.25 10.40 0.04
CA SER A 32 3.54 11.82 -0.11
C SER A 32 2.77 12.66 0.91
N ILE A 33 1.48 12.36 1.12
CA ILE A 33 0.62 13.06 2.09
C ILE A 33 1.18 12.92 3.50
N VAL A 34 1.61 11.73 3.90
CA VAL A 34 2.16 11.53 5.25
C VAL A 34 3.39 12.38 5.48
N LEU A 35 4.31 12.47 4.51
CA LEU A 35 5.49 13.33 4.62
C LEU A 35 5.12 14.81 4.82
N ILE A 36 4.16 15.31 4.04
CA ILE A 36 3.73 16.72 4.11
C ILE A 36 2.95 16.98 5.39
N SER A 37 2.10 16.04 5.80
CA SER A 37 1.22 16.18 6.97
C SER A 37 1.91 15.87 8.30
N LEU A 38 3.15 15.40 8.29
CA LEU A 38 3.87 14.98 9.48
C LEU A 38 3.85 16.02 10.61
N PRO A 39 4.13 17.32 10.36
CA PRO A 39 4.04 18.35 11.42
C PRO A 39 2.62 18.54 11.95
N ALA A 40 1.61 18.34 11.12
CA ALA A 40 0.21 18.45 11.52
C ALA A 40 -0.22 17.25 12.37
N ILE A 41 0.21 16.03 11.98
CA ILE A 41 -0.04 14.79 12.73
C ILE A 41 0.53 14.92 14.14
N PHE A 42 1.81 15.30 14.28
CA PHE A 42 2.46 15.44 15.59
C PHE A 42 1.82 16.52 16.47
N ARG A 43 1.36 17.62 15.87
CA ARG A 43 0.56 18.62 16.60
C ARG A 43 -0.79 18.07 17.03
N GLY A 44 -1.45 17.31 16.16
CA GLY A 44 -2.76 16.71 16.46
C GLY A 44 -2.71 15.73 17.63
N ILE A 45 -1.68 14.91 17.71
CA ILE A 45 -1.48 13.95 18.82
C ILE A 45 -0.73 14.58 20.00
N ARG A 46 -0.50 15.89 20.01
CA ARG A 46 0.16 16.65 21.08
C ARG A 46 1.56 16.16 21.43
N LEU A 47 2.30 15.67 20.47
CA LEU A 47 3.70 15.27 20.59
C LEU A 47 4.62 16.26 19.89
N ASN A 48 5.69 16.69 20.56
CA ASN A 48 6.73 17.48 19.93
C ASN A 48 7.78 16.54 19.30
N PRO A 49 7.90 16.47 17.95
CA PRO A 49 8.83 15.58 17.28
C PRO A 49 10.31 15.97 17.46
N LEU A 50 10.59 17.21 17.87
CA LEU A 50 11.94 17.74 18.07
C LEU A 50 12.56 17.32 19.42
N VAL A 51 11.76 16.76 20.34
CA VAL A 51 12.28 16.18 21.56
C VAL A 51 12.89 14.82 21.23
N THR A 52 14.11 14.58 21.67
CA THR A 52 14.92 13.39 21.34
C THR A 52 14.17 12.06 21.59
N THR A 53 13.39 11.98 22.66
CA THR A 53 12.56 10.81 22.98
C THR A 53 11.46 10.55 21.95
N ASN A 54 10.96 11.58 21.28
CA ASN A 54 9.85 11.48 20.34
C ASN A 54 10.32 11.30 18.89
N THR A 55 11.59 11.56 18.59
CA THR A 55 12.16 11.39 17.23
C THR A 55 12.05 9.96 16.73
N THR A 56 12.11 8.98 17.64
CA THR A 56 11.92 7.56 17.31
C THR A 56 10.54 7.30 16.72
N TYR A 57 9.48 7.90 17.26
CA TYR A 57 8.12 7.74 16.71
C TYR A 57 8.01 8.33 15.30
N LEU A 58 8.64 9.49 15.05
CA LEU A 58 8.70 10.11 13.74
C LEU A 58 9.36 9.19 12.72
N LEU A 59 10.52 8.63 13.06
CA LEU A 59 11.25 7.71 12.19
C LEU A 59 10.43 6.45 11.89
N TRP A 60 9.84 5.82 12.89
CA TRP A 60 9.04 4.62 12.68
C TRP A 60 7.73 4.87 11.93
N LEU A 61 7.13 6.04 12.08
CA LEU A 61 5.94 6.43 11.30
C LEU A 61 6.24 6.46 9.80
N LEU A 62 7.42 6.92 9.42
CA LEU A 62 7.86 6.95 8.02
C LEU A 62 8.42 5.60 7.57
N MET A 63 9.36 5.04 8.33
CA MET A 63 10.09 3.83 7.95
C MET A 63 9.24 2.57 8.05
N GLY A 64 8.29 2.50 8.98
CA GLY A 64 7.48 1.31 9.20
C GLY A 64 6.77 0.83 7.94
N TYR A 65 6.14 1.74 7.22
CA TYR A 65 5.53 1.46 5.92
C TYR A 65 6.56 0.99 4.89
N MET A 66 7.67 1.72 4.75
CA MET A 66 8.69 1.45 3.73
C MET A 66 9.38 0.10 3.95
N VAL A 67 9.75 -0.21 5.20
CA VAL A 67 10.42 -1.47 5.55
C VAL A 67 9.50 -2.65 5.29
N VAL A 68 8.25 -2.60 5.76
CA VAL A 68 7.28 -3.68 5.55
C VAL A 68 7.02 -3.88 4.06
N THR A 69 6.81 -2.80 3.31
CA THR A 69 6.58 -2.88 1.87
C THR A 69 7.77 -3.51 1.15
N ALA A 70 9.00 -3.07 1.45
CA ALA A 70 10.21 -3.57 0.80
C ALA A 70 10.44 -5.07 1.08
N VAL A 71 10.21 -5.51 2.32
CA VAL A 71 10.40 -6.91 2.71
C VAL A 71 9.32 -7.81 2.12
N MET A 72 8.07 -7.36 2.10
CA MET A 72 6.93 -8.21 1.75
C MET A 72 6.59 -8.23 0.25
N VAL A 73 7.07 -7.26 -0.54
CA VAL A 73 6.74 -7.18 -1.97
C VAL A 73 7.11 -8.47 -2.74
N VAL A 74 8.26 -9.04 -2.46
CA VAL A 74 8.72 -10.28 -3.11
C VAL A 74 7.87 -11.48 -2.69
N THR A 75 7.55 -11.56 -1.41
CA THR A 75 6.71 -12.64 -0.86
C THR A 75 5.31 -12.60 -1.46
N PHE A 76 4.67 -11.42 -1.49
CA PHE A 76 3.31 -11.28 -2.03
C PHE A 76 3.26 -11.37 -3.55
N GLY A 77 4.35 -11.13 -4.26
CA GLY A 77 4.47 -11.48 -5.67
C GLY A 77 4.30 -12.97 -5.89
N ARG A 78 5.05 -13.79 -5.16
CA ARG A 78 4.94 -15.26 -5.23
C ARG A 78 3.58 -15.78 -4.78
N VAL A 79 3.03 -15.24 -3.71
CA VAL A 79 1.69 -15.59 -3.24
C VAL A 79 0.63 -15.23 -4.28
N GLY A 80 0.79 -14.09 -4.96
CA GLY A 80 -0.06 -13.70 -6.08
C GLY A 80 -0.05 -14.70 -7.24
N ASP A 81 1.13 -15.24 -7.58
CA ASP A 81 1.26 -16.26 -8.61
C ASP A 81 0.55 -17.58 -8.22
N MET A 82 0.55 -17.95 -6.93
CA MET A 82 -0.07 -19.17 -6.42
C MET A 82 -1.59 -19.06 -6.25
N PHE A 83 -2.09 -17.95 -5.73
CA PHE A 83 -3.49 -17.76 -5.33
C PHE A 83 -4.29 -16.86 -6.28
N GLY A 84 -3.63 -16.26 -7.26
CA GLY A 84 -4.22 -15.37 -8.26
C GLY A 84 -3.93 -13.89 -7.97
N ARG A 85 -3.27 -13.23 -8.92
CA ARG A 85 -2.78 -11.85 -8.85
C ARG A 85 -3.88 -10.83 -8.56
N VAL A 86 -5.02 -10.95 -9.25
CA VAL A 86 -6.18 -10.05 -9.08
C VAL A 86 -6.80 -10.18 -7.67
N LYS A 87 -6.87 -11.40 -7.14
CA LYS A 87 -7.38 -11.62 -5.77
C LYS A 87 -6.46 -11.00 -4.72
N MET A 88 -5.15 -11.21 -4.88
CA MET A 88 -4.15 -10.62 -3.98
C MET A 88 -4.12 -9.09 -4.07
N TYR A 89 -4.26 -8.54 -5.27
CA TYR A 89 -4.38 -7.11 -5.48
C TYR A 89 -5.59 -6.51 -4.75
N ASN A 90 -6.78 -7.10 -4.93
CA ASN A 90 -8.01 -6.63 -4.28
C ASN A 90 -7.94 -6.75 -2.75
N LEU A 91 -7.33 -7.82 -2.23
CA LEU A 91 -7.09 -7.99 -0.80
C LEU A 91 -6.14 -6.91 -0.28
N GLY A 92 -5.06 -6.62 -1.00
CA GLY A 92 -4.12 -5.54 -0.69
C GLY A 92 -4.80 -4.18 -0.64
N PHE A 93 -5.69 -3.91 -1.61
CA PHE A 93 -6.48 -2.68 -1.64
C PHE A 93 -7.39 -2.55 -0.41
N ALA A 94 -8.08 -3.63 -0.03
CA ALA A 94 -8.93 -3.66 1.15
C ALA A 94 -8.13 -3.42 2.45
N ILE A 95 -7.00 -4.13 2.63
CA ILE A 95 -6.12 -3.97 3.80
C ILE A 95 -5.59 -2.54 3.90
N PHE A 96 -5.12 -1.99 2.77
CA PHE A 96 -4.60 -0.62 2.72
C PHE A 96 -5.69 0.40 3.11
N THR A 97 -6.89 0.27 2.55
CA THR A 97 -8.02 1.16 2.82
C THR A 97 -8.47 1.07 4.28
N ILE A 98 -8.56 -0.14 4.83
CA ILE A 98 -8.91 -0.34 6.26
C ILE A 98 -7.85 0.29 7.16
N GLY A 99 -6.56 0.11 6.86
CA GLY A 99 -5.47 0.73 7.58
C GLY A 99 -5.54 2.26 7.56
N SER A 100 -5.86 2.85 6.40
CA SER A 100 -6.05 4.30 6.24
C SER A 100 -7.24 4.83 7.04
N LEU A 101 -8.38 4.14 6.97
CA LEU A 101 -9.56 4.50 7.74
C LEU A 101 -9.31 4.41 9.25
N ALA A 102 -8.67 3.33 9.70
CA ALA A 102 -8.34 3.16 11.12
C ALA A 102 -7.36 4.25 11.61
N ALA A 103 -6.36 4.61 10.80
CA ALA A 103 -5.45 5.70 11.12
C ALA A 103 -6.16 7.04 11.25
N SER A 104 -7.19 7.32 10.42
CA SER A 104 -7.98 8.55 10.49
C SER A 104 -8.86 8.65 11.73
N LEU A 105 -9.19 7.51 12.34
CA LEU A 105 -10.02 7.40 13.55
C LEU A 105 -9.18 7.36 14.84
N THR A 106 -7.99 7.93 14.84
CA THR A 106 -7.15 7.99 16.03
C THR A 106 -7.76 8.91 17.09
N TYR A 107 -8.17 8.33 18.21
CA TYR A 107 -8.75 9.06 19.36
C TYR A 107 -7.78 9.23 20.52
N PHE A 108 -6.55 8.77 20.37
CA PHE A 108 -5.52 8.81 21.40
C PHE A 108 -4.66 10.07 21.24
N ASP A 109 -4.04 10.47 22.38
CA ASP A 109 -3.03 11.54 22.41
C ASP A 109 -1.68 10.97 22.86
N GLY A 110 -0.61 11.68 22.56
CA GLY A 110 0.72 11.35 23.04
C GLY A 110 1.34 10.09 22.43
N PRO A 111 2.18 9.37 23.18
CA PRO A 111 2.89 8.19 22.69
C PRO A 111 1.99 7.05 22.20
N ASP A 112 0.83 6.86 22.84
CA ASP A 112 -0.12 5.82 22.46
C ASP A 112 -0.71 6.06 21.09
N ALA A 113 -1.03 7.33 20.77
CA ALA A 113 -1.45 7.72 19.42
C ALA A 113 -0.36 7.46 18.38
N ALA A 114 0.90 7.79 18.71
CA ALA A 114 2.02 7.55 17.82
C ALA A 114 2.22 6.06 17.55
N LEU A 115 2.16 5.21 18.56
CA LEU A 115 2.26 3.76 18.43
C LEU A 115 1.11 3.18 17.59
N PHE A 116 -0.12 3.65 17.82
CA PHE A 116 -1.27 3.23 17.03
C PHE A 116 -1.10 3.60 15.55
N LEU A 117 -0.68 4.83 15.27
CA LEU A 117 -0.41 5.27 13.89
C LEU A 117 0.71 4.45 13.23
N ILE A 118 1.79 4.13 13.95
CA ILE A 118 2.85 3.24 13.46
C ILE A 118 2.29 1.86 13.13
N ALA A 119 1.47 1.28 14.00
CA ALA A 119 0.84 0.00 13.74
C ALA A 119 -0.03 0.04 12.47
N MET A 120 -0.81 1.09 12.27
CA MET A 120 -1.61 1.26 11.06
C MET A 120 -0.74 1.46 9.81
N ARG A 121 0.42 2.13 9.91
CA ARG A 121 1.40 2.23 8.82
C ARG A 121 1.99 0.87 8.44
N ILE A 122 2.22 0.00 9.40
CA ILE A 122 2.64 -1.39 9.15
C ILE A 122 1.55 -2.15 8.38
N VAL A 123 0.29 -2.06 8.82
CA VAL A 123 -0.86 -2.67 8.13
C VAL A 123 -1.00 -2.14 6.69
N GLN A 124 -0.89 -0.82 6.50
CA GLN A 124 -0.87 -0.20 5.17
C GLN A 124 0.30 -0.69 4.32
N GLY A 125 1.49 -0.90 4.92
CA GLY A 125 2.67 -1.46 4.25
C GLY A 125 2.43 -2.88 3.73
N VAL A 126 1.71 -3.71 4.48
CA VAL A 126 1.28 -5.04 4.01
C VAL A 126 0.36 -4.91 2.79
N GLY A 127 -0.68 -4.09 2.87
CA GLY A 127 -1.59 -3.83 1.75
C GLY A 127 -0.87 -3.23 0.54
N GLY A 128 -0.02 -2.24 0.76
CA GLY A 128 0.79 -1.57 -0.26
C GLY A 128 1.73 -2.53 -1.00
N SER A 129 2.38 -3.45 -0.28
CA SER A 129 3.24 -4.48 -0.91
C SER A 129 2.46 -5.45 -1.80
N MET A 130 1.23 -5.82 -1.41
CA MET A 130 0.35 -6.64 -2.25
C MET A 130 -0.08 -5.89 -3.52
N LEU A 131 -0.40 -4.61 -3.40
CA LEU A 131 -0.73 -3.75 -4.55
C LEU A 131 0.46 -3.63 -5.50
N MET A 132 1.64 -3.28 -5.00
CA MET A 132 2.84 -3.09 -5.82
C MET A 132 3.28 -4.38 -6.51
N ALA A 133 3.33 -5.49 -5.79
CA ALA A 133 3.77 -6.77 -6.33
C ALA A 133 2.88 -7.28 -7.46
N ASN A 134 1.57 -7.11 -7.33
CA ASN A 134 0.62 -7.68 -8.26
C ASN A 134 0.19 -6.73 -9.39
N SER A 135 0.30 -5.39 -9.23
CA SER A 135 -0.09 -4.45 -10.29
C SER A 135 0.73 -4.60 -11.55
N THR A 136 2.05 -4.68 -11.46
CA THR A 136 2.93 -4.87 -12.62
C THR A 136 2.62 -6.19 -13.33
N ALA A 137 2.44 -7.26 -12.55
CA ALA A 137 2.14 -8.58 -13.10
C ALA A 137 0.77 -8.64 -13.78
N ILE A 138 -0.26 -7.94 -13.24
CA ILE A 138 -1.59 -7.84 -13.84
C ILE A 138 -1.52 -7.09 -15.18
N ILE A 139 -0.74 -6.01 -15.25
CA ILE A 139 -0.55 -5.24 -16.49
C ILE A 139 0.16 -6.10 -17.54
N THR A 140 1.24 -6.77 -17.18
CA THR A 140 1.98 -7.64 -18.11
C THR A 140 1.11 -8.77 -18.65
N ASP A 141 0.23 -9.36 -17.82
CA ASP A 141 -0.72 -10.38 -18.26
C ASP A 141 -1.83 -9.83 -19.16
N ALA A 142 -2.17 -8.54 -19.02
CA ALA A 142 -3.22 -7.90 -19.80
C ALA A 142 -2.73 -7.39 -21.15
N PHE A 143 -1.44 -7.06 -21.28
CA PHE A 143 -0.79 -6.56 -22.49
C PHE A 143 0.39 -7.49 -22.87
N PRO A 144 0.17 -8.55 -23.65
CA PRO A 144 1.25 -9.41 -24.14
C PRO A 144 2.18 -8.63 -25.09
N GLU A 145 3.44 -9.08 -25.20
CA GLU A 145 4.52 -8.38 -25.94
C GLU A 145 4.28 -8.23 -27.46
N ASP A 146 3.24 -8.83 -28.00
CA ASP A 146 2.94 -8.85 -29.45
C ASP A 146 1.96 -7.75 -29.89
N GLU A 147 1.64 -6.78 -29.02
CA GLU A 147 0.76 -5.63 -29.36
C GLU A 147 1.47 -4.27 -29.24
#